data_60d6c9cf2aee83c734de1b6877c0f3a2
#
_entry.id   60d6c9cf2aee83c734de1b6877c0f3a2
#
_cell.length_a   1.000
_cell.length_b   1.000
_cell.length_c   1.000
_cell.angle_alpha   90.00
_cell.angle_beta   90.00
_cell.angle_gamma   90.00
#
_symmetry.space_group_name_H-M   'P 1'
#
loop_
_entity.id
_entity.type
_entity.pdbx_description
1 polymer ?
#
loop_
_entity_poly.entity_id
_entity_poly.type
_entity_poly.pdbx_seq_one_letter_code
_entity_poly.pdbx_strand_id
1 'polypeptide(L)'
;MGEINVLGYTTVEVRKKIEEKLKEYLNDKTEIFVTVRLDGIKYTVMGEVGSPGPKVVFQNQLSIIDAITNSGDIGLVGNRKNVEVIRMTPGGIQKFEIDLTKMDAINSEVFFIKPNDYINVKPLRQKSWGTGTTGLQSLTTIVSVFTLVTSTILIVRGL
;
A
#
# COMPACT_ATOMS: atom_id res chain seq x y z
N MET A 1 31.51 12.81 13.87
CA MET A 1 31.46 11.46 13.32
C MET A 1 31.05 11.58 11.87
N GLY A 2 31.88 11.16 10.90
CA GLY A 2 31.55 11.30 9.47
C GLY A 2 30.56 10.25 8.99
N GLU A 3 30.12 10.34 7.72
CA GLU A 3 29.28 9.35 7.08
C GLU A 3 29.98 7.99 6.98
N ILE A 4 29.23 6.91 7.17
CA ILE A 4 29.71 5.54 7.00
C ILE A 4 28.93 4.92 5.85
N ASN A 5 29.61 4.59 4.76
CA ASN A 5 29.00 3.86 3.66
C ASN A 5 28.76 2.40 4.08
N VAL A 6 27.48 1.98 4.04
CA VAL A 6 27.01 0.65 4.45
C VAL A 6 26.48 -0.19 3.29
N LEU A 7 26.51 0.34 2.06
CA LEU A 7 26.02 -0.35 0.87
C LEU A 7 26.84 -1.65 0.62
N GLY A 8 26.16 -2.77 0.50
CA GLY A 8 26.76 -4.07 0.21
C GLY A 8 27.33 -4.81 1.42
N TYR A 9 27.22 -4.24 2.63
CA TYR A 9 27.69 -4.88 3.86
C TYR A 9 26.55 -5.57 4.61
N THR A 10 26.85 -6.67 5.27
CA THR A 10 25.96 -7.32 6.23
C THR A 10 25.86 -6.51 7.52
N THR A 11 24.80 -6.71 8.30
CA THR A 11 24.62 -6.03 9.61
C THR A 11 25.80 -6.28 10.57
N VAL A 12 26.45 -7.44 10.49
CA VAL A 12 27.62 -7.78 11.30
C VAL A 12 28.84 -6.99 10.87
N GLU A 13 29.07 -6.84 9.56
CA GLU A 13 30.19 -6.05 9.03
C GLU A 13 30.00 -4.56 9.30
N VAL A 14 28.78 -4.05 9.14
CA VAL A 14 28.44 -2.67 9.49
C VAL A 14 28.70 -2.41 10.98
N ARG A 15 28.31 -3.33 11.85
CA ARG A 15 28.58 -3.23 13.28
C ARG A 15 30.08 -3.09 13.54
N LYS A 16 30.90 -3.99 13.00
CA LYS A 16 32.36 -3.95 13.16
C LYS A 16 32.97 -2.63 12.69
N LYS A 17 32.53 -2.17 11.53
CA LYS A 17 32.99 -0.90 10.93
C LYS A 17 32.64 0.32 11.79
N ILE A 18 31.48 0.29 12.44
CA ILE A 18 31.06 1.33 13.38
C ILE A 18 31.89 1.24 14.66
N GLU A 19 32.10 0.02 15.20
CA GLU A 19 32.93 -0.21 16.40
C GLU A 19 34.37 0.27 16.19
N GLU A 20 34.98 -0.04 15.05
CA GLU A 20 36.33 0.42 14.69
C GLU A 20 36.39 1.95 14.61
N LYS A 21 35.43 2.57 13.95
CA LYS A 21 35.37 4.04 13.83
C LYS A 21 35.13 4.74 15.18
N LEU A 22 34.40 4.10 16.08
CA LEU A 22 34.16 4.63 17.43
C LEU A 22 35.41 4.54 18.31
N LYS A 23 36.25 3.52 18.13
CA LYS A 23 37.53 3.39 18.85
C LYS A 23 38.50 4.53 18.56
N GLU A 24 38.42 5.15 17.38
CA GLU A 24 39.23 6.35 17.04
C GLU A 24 38.87 7.57 17.90
N TYR A 25 37.65 7.62 18.43
CA TYR A 25 37.11 8.77 19.18
C TYR A 25 37.03 8.50 20.69
N LEU A 26 37.10 7.26 21.10
CA LEU A 26 36.98 6.84 22.50
C LEU A 26 38.25 6.22 23.02
N ASN A 27 38.57 6.45 24.29
CA ASN A 27 39.72 5.84 24.94
C ASN A 27 39.60 4.32 24.98
N ASP A 28 40.72 3.60 24.82
CA ASP A 28 40.84 2.13 24.79
C ASP A 28 40.20 1.38 25.99
N LYS A 29 39.84 2.09 27.07
CA LYS A 29 39.24 1.50 28.27
C LYS A 29 37.72 1.44 28.27
N THR A 30 37.05 1.93 27.18
CA THR A 30 35.59 1.97 27.11
C THR A 30 35.09 0.78 26.30
N GLU A 31 34.33 -0.13 26.93
CA GLU A 31 33.61 -1.16 26.20
C GLU A 31 32.50 -0.52 25.37
N ILE A 32 32.55 -0.76 24.05
CA ILE A 32 31.58 -0.23 23.10
C ILE A 32 30.68 -1.38 22.64
N PHE A 33 29.39 -1.26 22.88
CA PHE A 33 28.37 -2.17 22.33
C PHE A 33 27.58 -1.47 21.22
N VAL A 34 27.72 -1.95 19.97
CA VAL A 34 26.96 -1.44 18.83
C VAL A 34 25.96 -2.49 18.41
N THR A 35 24.70 -2.10 18.30
CA THR A 35 23.63 -2.94 17.75
C THR A 35 23.18 -2.37 16.41
N VAL A 36 23.30 -3.16 15.35
CA VAL A 36 22.83 -2.81 14.00
C VAL A 36 21.64 -3.71 13.67
N ARG A 37 20.51 -3.11 13.32
CA ARG A 37 19.29 -3.81 12.91
C ARG A 37 18.80 -3.27 11.58
N LEU A 38 18.24 -4.14 10.74
CA LEU A 38 17.48 -3.72 9.57
C LEU A 38 16.12 -3.23 10.06
N ASP A 39 15.76 -1.99 9.73
CA ASP A 39 14.47 -1.41 10.12
C ASP A 39 13.33 -1.85 9.19
N GLY A 40 13.65 -2.49 8.07
CA GLY A 40 12.70 -2.93 7.06
C GLY A 40 12.05 -1.77 6.30
N ILE A 41 11.21 -2.10 5.32
CA ILE A 41 10.39 -1.14 4.58
C ILE A 41 9.05 -1.05 5.29
N LYS A 42 8.80 0.09 5.96
CA LYS A 42 7.51 0.42 6.58
C LYS A 42 6.64 1.11 5.55
N TYR A 43 5.40 0.66 5.40
CA TYR A 43 4.41 1.25 4.51
C TYR A 43 3.00 1.06 5.07
N THR A 44 2.03 1.78 4.57
CA THR A 44 0.65 1.66 5.02
C THR A 44 -0.25 1.39 3.82
N VAL A 45 -1.12 0.39 3.92
CA VAL A 45 -2.11 0.10 2.89
C VAL A 45 -3.51 0.44 3.41
N MET A 46 -4.29 1.13 2.59
CA MET A 46 -5.62 1.62 2.91
C MET A 46 -6.62 1.27 1.79
N GLY A 47 -7.90 1.31 2.10
CA GLY A 47 -8.98 1.11 1.14
C GLY A 47 -9.39 -0.34 0.96
N GLU A 48 -9.68 -0.74 -0.27
CA GLU A 48 -10.31 -2.02 -0.61
C GLU A 48 -9.28 -3.16 -0.71
N VAL A 49 -8.65 -3.50 0.41
CA VAL A 49 -7.72 -4.64 0.56
C VAL A 49 -8.18 -5.54 1.71
N GLY A 50 -7.71 -6.78 1.72
CA GLY A 50 -8.12 -7.76 2.72
C GLY A 50 -7.73 -7.41 4.16
N SER A 51 -6.57 -6.75 4.35
CA SER A 51 -6.06 -6.37 5.68
C SER A 51 -5.38 -5.01 5.61
N PRO A 52 -6.16 -3.91 5.67
CA PRO A 52 -5.60 -2.56 5.69
C PRO A 52 -4.82 -2.29 6.99
N GLY A 53 -3.89 -1.34 6.92
CA GLY A 53 -3.08 -0.89 8.05
C GLY A 53 -1.59 -0.81 7.76
N PRO A 54 -0.78 -0.45 8.77
CA PRO A 54 0.67 -0.38 8.65
C PRO A 54 1.27 -1.79 8.53
N LYS A 55 2.30 -1.89 7.68
CA LYS A 55 3.05 -3.13 7.43
C LYS A 55 4.55 -2.85 7.50
N VAL A 56 5.32 -3.87 7.81
CA VAL A 56 6.79 -3.85 7.78
C VAL A 56 7.29 -5.11 7.09
N VAL A 57 8.18 -4.95 6.12
CA VAL A 57 8.80 -6.07 5.41
C VAL A 57 10.31 -5.92 5.46
N PHE A 58 11.01 -7.00 5.86
CA PHE A 58 12.47 -7.02 5.99
C PHE A 58 13.12 -7.48 4.69
N GLN A 59 12.94 -6.70 3.64
CA GLN A 59 13.52 -6.92 2.31
C GLN A 59 14.22 -5.63 1.86
N ASN A 60 15.18 -5.79 0.93
CA ASN A 60 15.89 -4.65 0.36
C ASN A 60 15.04 -3.84 -0.63
N GLN A 61 14.04 -4.49 -1.22
CA GLN A 61 13.16 -3.91 -2.23
C GLN A 61 11.78 -4.55 -2.12
N LEU A 62 10.73 -3.77 -2.29
CA LEU A 62 9.34 -4.20 -2.21
C LEU A 62 8.57 -3.61 -3.38
N SER A 63 7.97 -4.45 -4.22
CA SER A 63 7.06 -3.97 -5.27
C SER A 63 5.70 -3.59 -4.69
N ILE A 64 4.97 -2.73 -5.39
CA ILE A 64 3.58 -2.38 -5.02
C ILE A 64 2.67 -3.61 -5.02
N ILE A 65 2.94 -4.57 -5.91
CA ILE A 65 2.19 -5.81 -6.01
C ILE A 65 2.41 -6.65 -4.74
N ASP A 66 3.67 -6.84 -4.31
CA ASP A 66 3.98 -7.56 -3.08
C ASP A 66 3.40 -6.85 -1.85
N ALA A 67 3.47 -5.51 -1.81
CA ALA A 67 2.92 -4.71 -0.72
C ALA A 67 1.41 -4.91 -0.58
N ILE A 68 0.67 -4.94 -1.69
CA ILE A 68 -0.78 -5.17 -1.72
C ILE A 68 -1.09 -6.63 -1.38
N THR A 69 -0.34 -7.59 -1.92
CA THR A 69 -0.52 -9.02 -1.63
C THR A 69 -0.30 -9.32 -0.15
N ASN A 70 0.73 -8.73 0.47
CA ASN A 70 0.97 -8.80 1.92
C ASN A 70 -0.17 -8.19 2.76
N SER A 71 -1.04 -7.41 2.12
CA SER A 71 -2.23 -6.82 2.74
C SER A 71 -3.53 -7.56 2.36
N GLY A 72 -3.42 -8.82 1.90
CA GLY A 72 -4.55 -9.69 1.59
C GLY A 72 -5.18 -9.43 0.23
N ASP A 73 -4.41 -8.85 -0.71
CA ASP A 73 -4.80 -8.49 -2.08
C ASP A 73 -5.96 -7.47 -2.16
N ILE A 74 -6.24 -7.01 -3.37
CA ILE A 74 -7.33 -6.09 -3.67
C ILE A 74 -8.65 -6.85 -3.70
N GLY A 75 -9.60 -6.44 -2.88
CA GLY A 75 -10.93 -7.03 -2.84
C GLY A 75 -11.70 -6.90 -4.16
N LEU A 76 -12.80 -7.65 -4.28
CA LEU A 76 -13.66 -7.69 -5.49
C LEU A 76 -14.16 -6.31 -5.93
N VAL A 77 -14.32 -5.40 -4.99
CA VAL A 77 -14.81 -4.04 -5.22
C VAL A 77 -13.70 -3.00 -5.27
N GLY A 78 -12.45 -3.42 -5.20
CA GLY A 78 -11.28 -2.55 -5.30
C GLY A 78 -10.91 -2.24 -6.75
N ASN A 79 -10.47 -1.03 -6.99
CA ASN A 79 -10.12 -0.54 -8.31
C ASN A 79 -8.62 -0.77 -8.61
N ARG A 80 -8.30 -1.87 -9.28
CA ARG A 80 -6.92 -2.21 -9.72
C ARG A 80 -6.36 -1.25 -10.79
N LYS A 81 -7.24 -0.50 -11.47
CA LYS A 81 -6.84 0.45 -12.53
C LYS A 81 -6.40 1.80 -11.99
N ASN A 82 -6.70 2.08 -10.74
CA ASN A 82 -6.33 3.34 -10.09
C ASN A 82 -5.98 3.08 -8.64
N VAL A 83 -4.74 2.64 -8.43
CA VAL A 83 -4.14 2.55 -7.11
C VAL A 83 -3.30 3.80 -6.88
N GLU A 84 -3.52 4.48 -5.77
CA GLU A 84 -2.80 5.69 -5.41
C GLU A 84 -1.60 5.35 -4.51
N VAL A 85 -0.45 5.94 -4.80
CA VAL A 85 0.69 5.95 -3.90
C VAL A 85 0.94 7.38 -3.46
N ILE A 86 0.91 7.62 -2.16
CA ILE A 86 1.17 8.92 -1.56
C ILE A 86 2.53 8.85 -0.87
N ARG A 87 3.45 9.68 -1.31
CA ARG A 87 4.83 9.73 -0.82
C ARG A 87 5.15 11.08 -0.23
N MET A 88 5.66 11.08 0.99
CA MET A 88 6.18 12.29 1.62
C MET A 88 7.63 12.51 1.19
N THR A 89 7.92 13.66 0.61
CA THR A 89 9.27 14.07 0.20
C THR A 89 9.63 15.39 0.88
N PRO A 90 10.91 15.77 0.95
CA PRO A 90 11.32 17.08 1.45
C PRO A 90 10.66 18.27 0.71
N GLY A 91 10.25 18.04 -0.55
CA GLY A 91 9.53 19.02 -1.37
C GLY A 91 8.01 19.04 -1.18
N GLY A 92 7.47 18.21 -0.25
CA GLY A 92 6.03 18.10 0.03
C GLY A 92 5.46 16.71 -0.27
N ILE A 93 4.14 16.64 -0.28
CA ILE A 93 3.40 15.40 -0.53
C ILE A 93 3.23 15.23 -2.04
N GLN A 94 3.69 14.09 -2.55
CA GLN A 94 3.50 13.68 -3.93
C GLN A 94 2.47 12.55 -4.00
N LYS A 95 1.59 12.61 -4.98
CA LYS A 95 0.57 11.62 -5.23
C LYS A 95 0.73 11.06 -6.63
N PHE A 96 0.84 9.75 -6.72
CA PHE A 96 0.97 9.00 -7.95
C PHE A 96 -0.25 8.09 -8.13
N GLU A 97 -0.62 7.83 -9.37
CA GLU A 97 -1.64 6.85 -9.72
C GLU A 97 -1.01 5.76 -10.61
N ILE A 98 -1.29 4.51 -10.31
CA ILE A 98 -0.78 3.36 -11.05
C ILE A 98 -1.92 2.41 -11.43
N ASP A 99 -1.92 1.97 -12.70
CA ASP A 99 -2.83 0.95 -13.21
C ASP A 99 -2.14 -0.42 -13.18
N LEU A 100 -2.48 -1.24 -12.19
CA LEU A 100 -1.89 -2.57 -12.01
C LEU A 100 -2.40 -3.62 -13.02
N THR A 101 -3.32 -3.26 -13.90
CA THR A 101 -3.80 -4.14 -14.96
C THR A 101 -2.97 -4.07 -16.24
N LYS A 102 -2.05 -3.11 -16.31
CA LYS A 102 -1.18 -2.86 -17.45
C LYS A 102 0.23 -3.35 -17.20
N MET A 103 0.88 -3.88 -18.23
CA MET A 103 2.30 -4.28 -18.16
C MET A 103 3.23 -3.09 -17.87
N ASP A 104 2.88 -1.89 -18.34
CA ASP A 104 3.65 -0.66 -18.11
C ASP A 104 3.72 -0.23 -16.63
N ALA A 105 2.90 -0.83 -15.76
CA ALA A 105 2.98 -0.60 -14.33
C ALA A 105 4.40 -0.83 -13.77
N ILE A 106 5.13 -1.79 -14.34
CA ILE A 106 6.52 -2.12 -13.92
C ILE A 106 7.48 -0.95 -14.16
N ASN A 107 7.22 -0.13 -15.16
CA ASN A 107 8.03 1.03 -15.53
C ASN A 107 7.67 2.29 -14.71
N SER A 108 6.66 2.19 -13.85
CA SER A 108 6.23 3.32 -13.01
C SER A 108 7.28 3.67 -11.96
N GLU A 109 7.48 4.96 -11.70
CA GLU A 109 8.35 5.48 -10.63
C GLU A 109 7.95 4.95 -9.23
N VAL A 110 6.68 4.57 -9.06
CA VAL A 110 6.13 4.07 -7.80
C VAL A 110 5.91 2.57 -7.80
N PHE A 111 6.42 1.85 -8.80
CA PHE A 111 6.35 0.38 -8.79
C PHE A 111 7.10 -0.21 -7.59
N PHE A 112 8.23 0.39 -7.21
CA PHE A 112 8.93 0.05 -5.98
C PHE A 112 8.56 1.02 -4.87
N ILE A 113 8.04 0.44 -3.79
CA ILE A 113 7.60 1.16 -2.60
C ILE A 113 8.82 1.64 -1.81
N LYS A 114 8.77 2.89 -1.38
CA LYS A 114 9.77 3.49 -0.46
C LYS A 114 9.26 3.46 0.98
N PRO A 115 10.16 3.53 1.96
CA PRO A 115 9.77 3.63 3.38
C PRO A 115 8.82 4.81 3.60
N ASN A 116 7.76 4.57 4.38
CA ASN A 116 6.68 5.49 4.73
C ASN A 116 5.75 5.88 3.57
N ASP A 117 5.71 5.12 2.47
CA ASP A 117 4.67 5.29 1.45
C ASP A 117 3.30 4.85 1.99
N TYR A 118 2.26 5.52 1.51
CA TYR A 118 0.87 5.15 1.72
C TYR A 118 0.29 4.66 0.39
N ILE A 119 -0.27 3.45 0.40
CA ILE A 119 -0.92 2.84 -0.77
C ILE A 119 -2.42 2.88 -0.51
N ASN A 120 -3.19 3.53 -1.37
CA ASN A 120 -4.63 3.64 -1.26
C ASN A 120 -5.34 2.96 -2.44
N VAL A 121 -6.08 1.90 -2.16
CA VAL A 121 -6.89 1.19 -3.14
C VAL A 121 -8.31 1.71 -3.10
N LYS A 122 -8.68 2.51 -4.09
CA LYS A 122 -10.03 3.08 -4.19
C LYS A 122 -11.08 2.02 -4.48
N PRO A 123 -12.33 2.20 -4.04
CA PRO A 123 -13.43 1.37 -4.48
C PRO A 123 -13.77 1.62 -5.97
N LEU A 124 -14.33 0.61 -6.62
CA LEU A 124 -14.97 0.78 -7.93
C LEU A 124 -16.16 1.74 -7.82
N ARG A 125 -16.43 2.50 -8.87
CA ARG A 125 -17.56 3.44 -8.93
C ARG A 125 -18.91 2.80 -8.61
N GLN A 126 -19.09 1.54 -8.98
CA GLN A 126 -20.31 0.76 -8.70
C GLN A 126 -20.61 0.66 -7.20
N LYS A 127 -19.59 0.47 -6.36
CA LYS A 127 -19.76 0.45 -4.89
C LYS A 127 -20.19 1.81 -4.35
N SER A 128 -19.66 2.90 -4.87
CA SER A 128 -20.00 4.24 -4.39
C SER A 128 -21.44 4.66 -4.76
N TRP A 129 -22.04 4.03 -5.74
CA TRP A 129 -23.43 4.28 -6.13
C TRP A 129 -24.43 3.38 -5.40
N GLY A 130 -23.97 2.49 -4.51
CA GLY A 130 -24.83 1.59 -3.74
C GLY A 130 -25.51 0.50 -4.57
N THR A 131 -25.10 0.30 -5.83
CA THR A 131 -25.72 -0.66 -6.76
C THR A 131 -25.30 -2.11 -6.54
N GLY A 132 -24.63 -2.43 -5.43
CA GLY A 132 -24.19 -3.78 -5.08
C GLY A 132 -22.82 -4.15 -5.62
N THR A 133 -22.30 -5.29 -5.15
CA THR A 133 -20.93 -5.77 -5.43
C THR A 133 -20.86 -6.68 -6.65
N THR A 134 -21.99 -7.21 -7.12
CA THR A 134 -22.08 -8.10 -8.27
C THR A 134 -23.13 -7.63 -9.26
N GLY A 135 -22.96 -7.95 -10.55
CA GLY A 135 -23.95 -7.62 -11.59
C GLY A 135 -25.34 -8.18 -11.29
N LEU A 136 -25.41 -9.34 -10.60
CA LEU A 136 -26.67 -9.95 -10.19
C LEU A 136 -27.41 -9.11 -9.14
N GLN A 137 -26.70 -8.55 -8.16
CA GLN A 137 -27.28 -7.66 -7.13
C GLN A 137 -27.82 -6.36 -7.77
N SER A 138 -27.12 -5.82 -8.75
CA SER A 138 -27.59 -4.66 -9.50
C SER A 138 -28.87 -4.96 -10.28
N LEU A 139 -28.96 -6.12 -10.94
CA LEU A 139 -30.13 -6.58 -11.63
C LEU A 139 -31.33 -6.78 -10.69
N THR A 140 -31.15 -7.44 -9.54
CA THR A 140 -32.23 -7.64 -8.56
C THR A 140 -32.78 -6.32 -8.03
N THR A 141 -31.90 -5.35 -7.77
CA THR A 141 -32.29 -4.01 -7.32
C THR A 141 -33.14 -3.30 -8.39
N ILE A 142 -32.72 -3.33 -9.64
CA ILE A 142 -33.46 -2.72 -10.77
C ILE A 142 -34.83 -3.39 -10.93
N VAL A 143 -34.88 -4.73 -10.93
CA VAL A 143 -36.14 -5.48 -11.03
C VAL A 143 -37.08 -5.16 -9.87
N SER A 144 -36.57 -5.08 -8.63
CA SER A 144 -37.38 -4.74 -7.45
C SER A 144 -37.98 -3.35 -7.54
N VAL A 145 -37.19 -2.36 -7.96
CA VAL A 145 -37.69 -0.99 -8.15
C VAL A 145 -38.79 -0.95 -9.27
N PHE A 146 -38.53 -1.63 -10.37
CA PHE A 146 -39.50 -1.70 -11.47
C PHE A 146 -40.83 -2.37 -11.05
N THR A 147 -40.74 -3.47 -10.30
CA THR A 147 -41.94 -4.17 -9.75
C THR A 147 -42.73 -3.28 -8.79
N LEU A 148 -42.02 -2.52 -7.93
CA LEU A 148 -42.66 -1.59 -7.00
C LEU A 148 -43.41 -0.49 -7.74
N VAL A 149 -42.79 0.11 -8.74
CA VAL A 149 -43.42 1.16 -9.56
C VAL A 149 -44.66 0.63 -10.33
N THR A 150 -44.52 -0.54 -10.95
CA THR A 150 -45.64 -1.15 -11.69
C THR A 150 -46.80 -1.54 -10.75
N SER A 151 -46.51 -2.12 -9.60
CA SER A 151 -47.53 -2.44 -8.57
C SER A 151 -48.27 -1.19 -8.10
N THR A 152 -47.54 -0.11 -7.85
CA THR A 152 -48.15 1.16 -7.40
C THR A 152 -49.08 1.74 -8.47
N ILE A 153 -48.67 1.70 -9.76
CA ILE A 153 -49.50 2.18 -10.87
C ILE A 153 -50.78 1.35 -11.01
N LEU A 154 -50.70 0.03 -10.87
CA LEU A 154 -51.87 -0.88 -10.93
C LEU A 154 -52.84 -0.61 -9.80
N ILE A 155 -52.36 -0.43 -8.57
CA ILE A 155 -53.19 -0.10 -7.40
C ILE A 155 -53.90 1.24 -7.60
N VAL A 156 -53.20 2.27 -8.07
CA VAL A 156 -53.77 3.60 -8.26
C VAL A 156 -54.81 3.60 -9.42
N ARG A 157 -54.63 2.75 -10.42
CA ARG A 157 -55.57 2.61 -11.54
C ARG A 157 -56.79 1.70 -11.21
N GLY A 158 -56.81 1.07 -10.04
CA GLY A 158 -57.96 0.27 -9.61
C GLY A 158 -58.10 -1.07 -10.35
N LEU A 159 -57.00 -1.60 -10.87
CA LEU A 159 -56.91 -2.93 -11.50
C LEU A 159 -56.35 -3.94 -10.51
#